data_a6b540e38c19faa7888cfc2eae201441
#
_entry.id   a6b540e38c19faa7888cfc2eae201441
#
_cell.length_a   1.000
_cell.length_b   1.000
_cell.length_c   1.000
_cell.angle_alpha   90.00
_cell.angle_beta   90.00
_cell.angle_gamma   90.00
#
_symmetry.space_group_name_H-M   'P 1'
#
loop_
_entity.id
_entity.type
_entity.pdbx_description
1 polymer ?
#
loop_
_entity_poly.entity_id
_entity_poly.type
_entity_poly.pdbx_seq_one_letter_code
_entity_poly.pdbx_strand_id
1 'polypeptide(L)'
;GQSFQITPIQLATTVSSLVNGGVRVTPHLGVAVLDESGETIKEFEYEEKSGIVSEETSETMRMLLKSVVEEGSGKNGYIEGYSIGGKTATSQTLPRSANKYISSFLGFAPAEDPQILGMVVIHNPQGIYYGGTIAAPVLRDIYDNVLPYLGIEKK
;
A
#
# COMPACT_ATOMS: atom_id res chain seq x y z
N GLY A 1 13.33 6.01 -2.86
CA GLY A 1 12.73 5.76 -4.03
C GLY A 1 13.37 6.28 -5.31
N GLN A 2 14.71 6.24 -5.48
CA GLN A 2 15.35 6.60 -6.76
C GLN A 2 16.29 5.48 -7.23
N SER A 3 16.65 5.51 -8.52
CA SER A 3 17.67 4.65 -9.14
C SER A 3 17.26 3.19 -9.35
N PHE A 4 15.98 2.85 -9.28
CA PHE A 4 15.45 1.56 -9.74
C PHE A 4 14.08 1.74 -10.38
N GLN A 5 13.67 0.77 -11.17
CA GLN A 5 12.34 0.71 -11.78
C GLN A 5 11.62 -0.56 -11.33
N ILE A 6 10.36 -0.40 -10.94
CA ILE A 6 9.50 -1.48 -10.46
C ILE A 6 8.07 -1.16 -10.84
N THR A 7 7.27 -2.16 -11.14
CA THR A 7 5.83 -1.94 -11.37
C THR A 7 5.12 -1.68 -10.04
N PRO A 8 4.02 -0.90 -10.03
CA PRO A 8 3.24 -0.67 -8.82
C PRO A 8 2.81 -1.95 -8.13
N ILE A 9 2.38 -2.97 -8.88
CA ILE A 9 1.96 -4.25 -8.31
C ILE A 9 3.12 -5.02 -7.66
N GLN A 10 4.31 -5.00 -8.25
CA GLN A 10 5.49 -5.60 -7.63
C GLN A 10 5.87 -4.90 -6.33
N LEU A 11 5.78 -3.55 -6.30
CA LEU A 11 6.05 -2.80 -5.07
C LEU A 11 5.01 -3.10 -4.00
N ALA A 12 3.72 -3.09 -4.35
CA ALA A 12 2.63 -3.44 -3.42
C ALA A 12 2.80 -4.85 -2.84
N THR A 13 3.08 -5.85 -3.69
CA THR A 13 3.32 -7.23 -3.26
C THR A 13 4.55 -7.34 -2.35
N THR A 14 5.62 -6.62 -2.67
CA THR A 14 6.84 -6.62 -1.83
C THR A 14 6.56 -6.01 -0.46
N VAL A 15 5.92 -4.84 -0.43
CA VAL A 15 5.61 -4.18 0.86
C VAL A 15 4.58 -4.98 1.65
N SER A 16 3.59 -5.58 1.00
CA SER A 16 2.66 -6.50 1.66
C SER A 16 3.40 -7.59 2.41
N SER A 17 4.40 -8.23 1.79
CA SER A 17 5.19 -9.28 2.45
C SER A 17 6.05 -8.79 3.62
N LEU A 18 6.31 -7.49 3.72
CA LEU A 18 7.05 -6.92 4.86
C LEU A 18 6.14 -6.62 6.07
N VAL A 19 4.82 -6.51 5.86
CA VAL A 19 3.89 -6.07 6.91
C VAL A 19 2.84 -7.12 7.29
N ASN A 20 2.79 -8.26 6.59
CA ASN A 20 1.83 -9.34 6.80
C ASN A 20 2.43 -10.62 7.44
N GLY A 21 3.51 -10.48 8.20
CA GLY A 21 4.19 -11.64 8.80
C GLY A 21 5.19 -12.35 7.88
N GLY A 22 5.61 -11.71 6.78
CA GLY A 22 6.63 -12.26 5.88
C GLY A 22 6.10 -13.21 4.82
N VAL A 23 4.82 -13.10 4.45
CA VAL A 23 4.20 -13.93 3.41
C VAL A 23 4.08 -13.15 2.10
N ARG A 24 4.75 -13.59 1.05
CA ARG A 24 4.56 -13.05 -0.29
C ARG A 24 3.40 -13.77 -0.98
N VAL A 25 2.35 -13.03 -1.28
CA VAL A 25 1.18 -13.50 -2.04
C VAL A 25 1.39 -13.31 -3.54
N THR A 26 0.74 -14.13 -4.36
CA THR A 26 0.68 -13.94 -5.81
C THR A 26 -0.51 -13.02 -6.14
N PRO A 27 -0.28 -11.81 -6.66
CA PRO A 27 -1.37 -10.89 -6.99
C PRO A 27 -2.19 -11.45 -8.17
N HIS A 28 -3.52 -11.44 -8.03
CA HIS A 28 -4.45 -11.98 -9.02
C HIS A 28 -5.78 -11.23 -8.99
N LEU A 29 -6.58 -11.40 -10.04
CA LEU A 29 -7.91 -10.82 -10.17
C LEU A 29 -9.01 -11.87 -10.16
N GLY A 30 -8.75 -13.06 -10.70
CA GLY A 30 -9.72 -14.16 -10.72
C GLY A 30 -9.62 -14.98 -9.45
N VAL A 31 -10.75 -15.32 -8.83
CA VAL A 31 -10.81 -16.19 -7.65
C VAL A 31 -11.53 -17.49 -7.94
N ALA A 32 -12.56 -17.45 -8.80
CA ALA A 32 -13.33 -18.62 -9.17
C ALA A 32 -13.99 -18.46 -10.54
N VAL A 33 -14.41 -19.58 -11.13
CA VAL A 33 -15.35 -19.64 -12.25
C VAL A 33 -16.69 -20.13 -11.70
N LEU A 34 -17.76 -19.39 -11.95
CA LEU A 34 -19.12 -19.74 -11.56
C LEU A 34 -19.92 -20.18 -12.77
N ASP A 35 -20.93 -21.00 -12.57
CA ASP A 35 -21.96 -21.32 -13.58
C ASP A 35 -23.04 -20.23 -13.64
N GLU A 36 -24.06 -20.45 -14.50
CA GLU A 36 -25.19 -19.53 -14.66
C GLU A 36 -26.08 -19.41 -13.41
N SER A 37 -26.01 -20.38 -12.50
CA SER A 37 -26.73 -20.36 -11.21
C SER A 37 -25.93 -19.67 -10.10
N GLY A 38 -24.67 -19.34 -10.34
CA GLY A 38 -23.75 -18.78 -9.36
C GLY A 38 -23.00 -19.82 -8.52
N GLU A 39 -23.10 -21.10 -8.88
CA GLU A 39 -22.33 -22.16 -8.22
C GLU A 39 -20.89 -22.22 -8.75
N THR A 40 -19.94 -22.49 -7.85
CA THR A 40 -18.51 -22.54 -8.20
C THR A 40 -18.20 -23.80 -9.00
N ILE A 41 -17.81 -23.61 -10.27
CA ILE A 41 -17.29 -24.69 -11.14
C ILE A 41 -15.82 -24.99 -10.82
N LYS A 42 -15.03 -23.95 -10.54
CA LYS A 42 -13.59 -24.05 -10.30
C LYS A 42 -13.10 -22.88 -9.45
N GLU A 43 -12.33 -23.17 -8.41
CA GLU A 43 -11.54 -22.19 -7.69
C GLU A 43 -10.12 -22.13 -8.24
N PHE A 44 -9.51 -20.93 -8.20
CA PHE A 44 -8.11 -20.76 -8.55
C PHE A 44 -7.26 -20.77 -7.27
N GLU A 45 -6.21 -21.58 -7.29
CA GLU A 45 -5.20 -21.60 -6.25
C GLU A 45 -4.00 -20.77 -6.68
N TYR A 46 -3.45 -19.98 -5.76
CA TYR A 46 -2.28 -19.15 -6.01
C TYR A 46 -1.19 -19.45 -4.99
N GLU A 47 0.03 -19.50 -5.48
CA GLU A 47 1.18 -19.78 -4.64
C GLU A 47 1.46 -18.62 -3.66
N GLU A 48 1.73 -18.98 -2.42
CA GLU A 48 2.25 -18.10 -1.39
C GLU A 48 3.65 -18.54 -0.99
N LYS A 49 4.51 -17.59 -0.67
CA LYS A 49 5.86 -17.88 -0.18
C LYS A 49 6.06 -17.23 1.18
N SER A 50 6.14 -18.05 2.21
CA SER A 50 6.44 -17.63 3.58
C SER A 50 7.95 -17.42 3.81
N GLY A 51 8.29 -16.74 4.89
CA GLY A 51 9.68 -16.54 5.32
C GLY A 51 10.44 -15.49 4.51
N ILE A 52 9.76 -14.52 3.90
CA ILE A 52 10.40 -13.36 3.24
C ILE A 52 11.13 -12.51 4.29
N VAL A 53 10.49 -12.28 5.42
CA VAL A 53 11.07 -11.73 6.65
C VAL A 53 10.51 -12.51 7.84
N SER A 54 11.11 -12.38 9.03
CA SER A 54 10.54 -12.94 10.25
C SER A 54 9.33 -12.14 10.71
N GLU A 55 8.44 -12.76 11.51
CA GLU A 55 7.31 -12.06 12.14
C GLU A 55 7.78 -10.86 12.96
N GLU A 56 8.82 -11.03 13.78
CA GLU A 56 9.43 -9.93 14.57
C GLU A 56 9.88 -8.75 13.69
N THR A 57 10.48 -9.03 12.53
CA THR A 57 10.85 -8.00 11.57
C THR A 57 9.62 -7.32 10.98
N SER A 58 8.57 -8.10 10.67
CA SER A 58 7.31 -7.58 10.16
C SER A 58 6.62 -6.67 11.17
N GLU A 59 6.55 -7.06 12.44
CA GLU A 59 6.02 -6.23 13.54
C GLU A 59 6.80 -4.92 13.69
N THR A 60 8.14 -5.01 13.67
CA THR A 60 9.00 -3.82 13.72
C THR A 60 8.72 -2.89 12.55
N MET A 61 8.58 -3.42 11.33
CA MET A 61 8.25 -2.64 10.14
C MET A 61 6.88 -1.96 10.25
N ARG A 62 5.86 -2.67 10.74
CA ARG A 62 4.53 -2.10 10.97
C ARG A 62 4.60 -0.91 11.94
N MET A 63 5.30 -1.07 13.05
CA MET A 63 5.49 -0.01 14.05
C MET A 63 6.21 1.22 13.48
N LEU A 64 7.31 1.02 12.75
CA LEU A 64 8.06 2.11 12.14
C LEU A 64 7.23 2.85 11.07
N LEU A 65 6.50 2.10 10.24
CA LEU A 65 5.67 2.69 9.19
C LEU A 65 4.42 3.39 9.74
N LYS A 66 3.89 2.96 10.89
CA LYS A 66 2.87 3.67 11.65
C LYS A 66 3.40 5.04 12.13
N SER A 67 4.57 5.10 12.74
CA SER A 67 5.20 6.35 13.17
C SER A 67 5.43 7.33 12.01
N VAL A 68 5.68 6.84 10.79
CA VAL A 68 5.79 7.70 9.59
C VAL A 68 4.48 8.46 9.31
N VAL A 69 3.34 7.84 9.59
CA VAL A 69 2.01 8.46 9.38
C VAL A 69 1.61 9.33 10.57
N GLU A 70 1.87 8.88 11.79
CA GLU A 70 1.48 9.62 13.00
C GLU A 70 2.33 10.87 13.21
N GLU A 71 3.66 10.77 13.03
CA GLU A 71 4.61 11.81 13.41
C GLU A 71 5.52 12.29 12.26
N GLY A 72 5.54 11.57 11.14
CA GLY A 72 6.50 11.77 10.08
C GLY A 72 5.96 12.40 8.80
N SER A 73 6.64 12.08 7.71
CA SER A 73 6.35 12.61 6.37
C SER A 73 5.02 12.13 5.78
N GLY A 74 4.41 11.11 6.37
CA GLY A 74 3.13 10.53 5.96
C GLY A 74 1.91 11.11 6.66
N LYS A 75 2.05 12.12 7.52
CA LYS A 75 0.97 12.66 8.36
C LYS A 75 -0.31 13.08 7.63
N ASN A 76 -0.22 13.45 6.35
CA ASN A 76 -1.40 13.75 5.55
C ASN A 76 -2.21 12.49 5.15
N GLY A 77 -1.70 11.30 5.40
CA GLY A 77 -2.41 10.02 5.30
C GLY A 77 -3.06 9.56 6.61
N TYR A 78 -2.92 10.34 7.70
CA TYR A 78 -3.53 10.04 8.99
C TYR A 78 -5.05 10.17 8.93
N ILE A 79 -5.76 9.24 9.56
CA ILE A 79 -7.21 9.25 9.74
C ILE A 79 -7.51 9.03 11.20
N GLU A 80 -8.23 9.95 11.83
CA GLU A 80 -8.60 9.84 13.24
C GLU A 80 -9.45 8.59 13.51
N GLY A 81 -9.03 7.81 14.51
CA GLY A 81 -9.67 6.56 14.88
C GLY A 81 -9.20 5.34 14.07
N TYR A 82 -8.36 5.51 13.04
CA TYR A 82 -7.77 4.39 12.32
C TYR A 82 -6.25 4.37 12.49
N SER A 83 -5.72 3.17 12.71
CA SER A 83 -4.27 2.95 12.74
C SER A 83 -3.77 2.72 11.32
N ILE A 84 -3.04 3.69 10.77
CA ILE A 84 -2.51 3.65 9.40
C ILE A 84 -0.99 3.57 9.46
N GLY A 85 -0.41 2.61 8.75
CA GLY A 85 1.02 2.59 8.45
C GLY A 85 1.27 3.00 7.00
N GLY A 86 2.40 3.63 6.70
CA GLY A 86 2.66 4.01 5.32
C GLY A 86 4.02 4.64 5.05
N LYS A 87 4.30 4.86 3.76
CA LYS A 87 5.54 5.48 3.29
C LYS A 87 5.31 6.38 2.09
N THR A 88 5.85 7.58 2.18
CA THR A 88 5.91 8.54 1.09
C THR A 88 7.09 8.24 0.17
N ALA A 89 6.97 8.51 -1.11
CA ALA A 89 8.10 8.57 -2.03
C ALA A 89 7.94 9.70 -3.05
N THR A 90 9.07 10.24 -3.48
CA THR A 90 9.16 11.21 -4.56
C THR A 90 10.42 10.88 -5.36
N SER A 91 10.24 10.55 -6.61
CA SER A 91 11.32 10.13 -7.51
C SER A 91 11.39 11.04 -8.73
N GLN A 92 12.57 11.54 -9.04
CA GLN A 92 12.79 12.29 -10.27
C GLN A 92 13.01 11.32 -11.43
N THR A 93 12.30 11.52 -12.54
CA THR A 93 12.44 10.71 -13.73
C THR A 93 13.68 11.09 -14.56
N LEU A 94 14.08 10.19 -15.47
CA LEU A 94 15.16 10.47 -16.43
C LEU A 94 14.57 10.97 -17.77
N PRO A 95 15.28 11.86 -18.49
CA PRO A 95 16.47 12.56 -18.04
C PRO A 95 16.12 13.60 -16.96
N ARG A 96 17.00 13.81 -15.98
CA ARG A 96 16.75 14.76 -14.87
C ARG A 96 16.54 16.19 -15.35
N SER A 97 17.09 16.56 -16.52
CA SER A 97 16.87 17.85 -17.17
C SER A 97 15.40 18.12 -17.53
N ALA A 98 14.56 17.09 -17.64
CA ALA A 98 13.13 17.23 -17.87
C ALA A 98 12.37 17.73 -16.64
N ASN A 99 12.99 17.70 -15.45
CA ASN A 99 12.43 18.14 -14.17
C ASN A 99 11.04 17.53 -13.87
N LYS A 100 10.86 16.26 -14.21
CA LYS A 100 9.62 15.50 -14.02
C LYS A 100 9.75 14.56 -12.83
N TYR A 101 8.65 14.37 -12.10
CA TYR A 101 8.63 13.57 -10.89
C TYR A 101 7.52 12.52 -10.93
N ILE A 102 7.71 11.44 -10.16
CA ILE A 102 6.69 10.49 -9.76
C ILE A 102 6.55 10.63 -8.25
N SER A 103 5.34 10.94 -7.80
CA SER A 103 5.01 11.15 -6.41
C SER A 103 4.09 10.03 -5.96
N SER A 104 4.40 9.39 -4.84
CA SER A 104 3.59 8.28 -4.39
C SER A 104 3.46 8.23 -2.87
N PHE A 105 2.40 7.59 -2.44
CA PHE A 105 2.18 7.17 -1.07
C PHE A 105 1.63 5.75 -1.08
N LEU A 106 2.21 4.89 -0.27
CA LEU A 106 1.73 3.55 -0.01
C LEU A 106 1.33 3.51 1.45
N GLY A 107 0.14 2.98 1.74
CA GLY A 107 -0.37 2.84 3.10
C GLY A 107 -1.09 1.53 3.30
N PHE A 108 -1.14 1.06 4.53
CA PHE A 108 -1.86 -0.14 4.94
C PHE A 108 -2.62 0.11 6.25
N ALA A 109 -3.66 -0.65 6.46
CA ALA A 109 -4.55 -0.54 7.63
C ALA A 109 -5.23 -1.88 7.97
N PRO A 110 -5.54 -2.11 9.26
CA PRO A 110 -4.96 -1.47 10.44
C PRO A 110 -3.44 -1.70 10.53
N ALA A 111 -2.67 -0.80 11.16
CA ALA A 111 -1.21 -0.96 11.18
C ALA A 111 -0.76 -2.17 12.01
N GLU A 112 -1.51 -2.57 13.03
CA GLU A 112 -1.21 -3.71 13.88
C GLU A 112 -1.53 -5.07 13.22
N ASP A 113 -2.58 -5.11 12.38
CA ASP A 113 -3.04 -6.30 11.67
C ASP A 113 -3.54 -5.91 10.28
N PRO A 114 -2.65 -5.74 9.30
CA PRO A 114 -2.98 -5.20 7.98
C PRO A 114 -3.97 -6.06 7.21
N GLN A 115 -5.14 -5.49 6.90
CA GLN A 115 -6.19 -6.11 6.09
C GLN A 115 -6.21 -5.57 4.66
N ILE A 116 -5.70 -4.36 4.46
CA ILE A 116 -5.64 -3.71 3.15
C ILE A 116 -4.32 -2.96 3.00
N LEU A 117 -3.78 -2.99 1.80
CA LEU A 117 -2.66 -2.16 1.36
C LEU A 117 -3.07 -1.43 0.10
N GLY A 118 -2.92 -0.11 0.11
CA GLY A 118 -3.20 0.76 -1.03
C GLY A 118 -1.99 1.57 -1.46
N MET A 119 -1.96 1.93 -2.73
CA MET A 119 -0.90 2.76 -3.29
C MET A 119 -1.47 3.80 -4.25
N VAL A 120 -1.08 5.05 -4.05
CA VAL A 120 -1.36 6.15 -4.97
C VAL A 120 -0.07 6.56 -5.66
N VAL A 121 -0.09 6.64 -6.98
CA VAL A 121 1.04 7.05 -7.82
C VAL A 121 0.58 8.17 -8.74
N ILE A 122 1.24 9.31 -8.66
CA ILE A 122 0.95 10.51 -9.47
C ILE A 122 2.15 10.78 -10.37
N HIS A 123 1.95 10.65 -11.67
CA HIS A 123 2.98 10.88 -12.66
C HIS A 123 2.99 12.34 -13.12
N ASN A 124 4.18 12.94 -13.11
CA ASN A 124 4.45 14.28 -13.62
C ASN A 124 3.48 15.35 -13.06
N PRO A 125 3.31 15.43 -11.71
CA PRO A 125 2.48 16.46 -11.10
C PRO A 125 3.01 17.85 -11.48
N GLN A 126 2.09 18.81 -11.61
CA GLN A 126 2.43 20.20 -11.87
C GLN A 126 2.46 20.98 -10.54
N GLY A 127 3.48 21.79 -10.33
CA GLY A 127 3.65 22.55 -9.08
C GLY A 127 4.24 21.69 -7.95
N ILE A 128 3.46 21.43 -6.89
CA ILE A 128 3.90 20.63 -5.75
C ILE A 128 4.00 19.16 -6.17
N TYR A 129 5.14 18.53 -5.86
CA TYR A 129 5.45 17.16 -6.29
C TYR A 129 5.84 16.21 -5.14
N TYR A 130 5.68 16.60 -3.90
CA TYR A 130 5.99 15.73 -2.75
C TYR A 130 4.88 14.72 -2.50
N GLY A 131 5.22 13.41 -2.48
CA GLY A 131 4.25 12.32 -2.31
C GLY A 131 3.43 12.43 -1.03
N GLY A 132 4.06 12.85 0.08
CA GLY A 132 3.36 13.10 1.34
C GLY A 132 2.35 14.26 1.27
N THR A 133 2.52 15.19 0.33
CA THR A 133 1.64 16.35 0.18
C THR A 133 0.49 16.09 -0.78
N ILE A 134 0.74 15.36 -1.89
CA ILE A 134 -0.27 15.20 -2.95
C ILE A 134 -0.83 13.79 -3.09
N ALA A 135 -0.08 12.74 -2.71
CA ALA A 135 -0.54 11.35 -2.81
C ALA A 135 -1.13 10.82 -1.50
N ALA A 136 -0.56 11.19 -0.35
CA ALA A 136 -1.06 10.73 0.95
C ALA A 136 -2.50 11.17 1.24
N PRO A 137 -2.93 12.43 0.97
CA PRO A 137 -4.33 12.83 1.15
C PRO A 137 -5.29 12.03 0.28
N VAL A 138 -4.91 11.67 -0.94
CA VAL A 138 -5.75 10.87 -1.84
C VAL A 138 -5.99 9.48 -1.26
N LEU A 139 -4.94 8.81 -0.75
CA LEU A 139 -5.11 7.51 -0.11
C LEU A 139 -5.94 7.62 1.18
N ARG A 140 -5.74 8.68 1.97
CA ARG A 140 -6.57 8.97 3.15
C ARG A 140 -8.04 9.04 2.79
N ASP A 141 -8.40 9.82 1.77
CA ASP A 141 -9.78 10.01 1.34
C ASP A 141 -10.39 8.70 0.79
N ILE A 142 -9.59 7.85 0.12
CA ILE A 142 -10.00 6.49 -0.27
C ILE A 142 -10.25 5.63 0.97
N TYR A 143 -9.35 5.63 1.93
CA TYR A 143 -9.45 4.79 3.12
C TYR A 143 -10.57 5.22 4.06
N ASP A 144 -10.89 6.50 4.14
CA ASP A 144 -12.03 7.00 4.93
C ASP A 144 -13.38 6.41 4.46
N ASN A 145 -13.44 5.99 3.20
CA ASN A 145 -14.60 5.29 2.62
C ASN A 145 -14.44 3.76 2.64
N VAL A 146 -13.26 3.25 2.34
CA VAL A 146 -13.03 1.80 2.16
C VAL A 146 -12.95 1.06 3.49
N LEU A 147 -12.35 1.64 4.53
CA LEU A 147 -12.19 0.97 5.82
C LEU A 147 -13.54 0.64 6.48
N PRO A 148 -14.52 1.56 6.55
CA PRO A 148 -15.86 1.22 7.04
C PRO A 148 -16.56 0.17 6.18
N TYR A 149 -16.39 0.24 4.84
CA TYR A 149 -16.97 -0.75 3.91
C TYR A 149 -16.42 -2.16 4.16
N LEU A 150 -15.16 -2.29 4.54
CA LEU A 150 -14.52 -3.56 4.91
C LEU A 150 -14.85 -4.01 6.34
N GLY A 151 -15.66 -3.26 7.09
CA GLY A 151 -15.98 -3.56 8.49
C GLY A 151 -14.84 -3.29 9.47
N ILE A 152 -13.84 -2.52 9.06
CA ILE A 152 -12.75 -2.09 9.96
C ILE A 152 -13.25 -0.91 10.77
N GLU A 153 -13.43 -1.12 12.07
CA GLU A 153 -13.99 -0.11 12.97
C GLU A 153 -12.94 0.89 13.47
N LYS A 154 -13.39 2.11 13.76
CA LYS A 154 -12.59 3.12 14.46
C LYS A 154 -12.34 2.67 15.92
N LYS A 155 -11.11 2.90 16.37
CA LYS A 155 -10.71 2.66 17.76
C LYS A 155 -10.65 3.95 18.55
#